data_710da778870a36e4719c25db0787a82b
#
_entry.id   710da778870a36e4719c25db0787a82b
#
_cell.length_a   1.000
_cell.length_b   1.000
_cell.length_c   1.000
_cell.angle_alpha   90.00
_cell.angle_beta   90.00
_cell.angle_gamma   90.00
#
_symmetry.space_group_name_H-M   'P 1'
#
loop_
_entity.id
_entity.type
_entity.pdbx_description
1 polymer ?
#
loop_
_entity_poly.entity_id
_entity_poly.type
_entity_poly.pdbx_seq_one_letter_code
_entity_poly.pdbx_strand_id
1 'polypeptide(L)'
;MFMWGVQGHRYAAQRLRPTGRLKRMLLCLCIVVLSGLLHVSADAIDVHPAAQQIQTALAQGKEAAQKGLSPDRFYVRFGVADEVQSKGFLITKIAALSVLATHMALRGLQPSQADVTQVLEGNTMLISTVIFGNTLNFAVDSYMVLNQGEKTINPAIVRFDARANRSVVWPKSPRFKAKVVASFNYADFDPKAKTSITVYPGTGGESSFSIDFSEIQ
;
A
#
# COMPACT_ATOMS: atom_id res chain seq x y z
N MET A 1 -87.11 0.47 -38.99
CA MET A 1 -87.46 1.85 -39.22
C MET A 1 -86.77 2.69 -38.19
N PHE A 2 -86.09 3.73 -38.58
CA PHE A 2 -85.29 4.74 -37.83
C PHE A 2 -83.92 4.35 -37.36
N MET A 3 -82.92 4.82 -38.16
CA MET A 3 -81.51 5.11 -37.85
C MET A 3 -81.41 6.32 -36.91
N TRP A 4 -80.50 6.26 -35.95
CA TRP A 4 -79.89 7.47 -35.39
C TRP A 4 -78.38 7.22 -35.20
N GLY A 5 -77.61 8.04 -35.92
CA GLY A 5 -76.15 8.02 -35.84
C GLY A 5 -75.66 8.81 -34.64
N VAL A 6 -74.59 8.35 -34.06
CA VAL A 6 -73.82 9.04 -33.04
C VAL A 6 -72.45 9.39 -33.63
N GLN A 7 -72.23 10.68 -33.79
CA GLN A 7 -70.94 11.27 -34.22
C GLN A 7 -69.90 11.13 -33.03
N GLY A 8 -68.82 10.41 -33.29
CA GLY A 8 -67.71 10.33 -32.40
C GLY A 8 -66.73 11.50 -32.60
N HIS A 9 -66.60 12.37 -31.60
CA HIS A 9 -65.55 13.40 -31.57
C HIS A 9 -64.20 12.71 -31.25
N ARG A 10 -63.28 12.77 -32.21
CA ARG A 10 -61.87 12.37 -31.97
C ARG A 10 -61.12 13.55 -31.32
N TYR A 11 -60.77 13.42 -30.07
CA TYR A 11 -59.79 14.29 -29.41
C TYR A 11 -58.38 13.87 -29.87
N ALA A 12 -57.74 14.78 -30.63
CA ALA A 12 -56.34 14.60 -31.02
C ALA A 12 -55.46 14.97 -29.81
N ALA A 13 -54.84 13.93 -29.20
CA ALA A 13 -53.82 14.14 -28.17
C ALA A 13 -52.52 14.65 -28.83
N GLN A 14 -52.27 15.95 -28.69
CA GLN A 14 -50.97 16.56 -29.04
C GLN A 14 -49.87 16.00 -28.17
N ARG A 15 -49.04 15.11 -28.72
CA ARG A 15 -47.77 14.70 -28.05
C ARG A 15 -46.78 15.86 -28.14
N LEU A 16 -46.53 16.53 -27.02
CA LEU A 16 -45.43 17.44 -26.85
C LEU A 16 -44.12 16.66 -26.99
N ARG A 17 -43.40 16.85 -28.10
CA ARG A 17 -42.04 16.35 -28.27
C ARG A 17 -41.10 17.21 -27.43
N PRO A 18 -40.30 16.66 -26.53
CA PRO A 18 -39.33 17.42 -25.75
C PRO A 18 -38.26 17.98 -26.72
N THR A 19 -38.11 19.29 -26.72
CA THR A 19 -37.13 20.00 -27.53
C THR A 19 -35.72 19.56 -27.16
N GLY A 20 -34.86 19.38 -28.16
CA GLY A 20 -33.50 18.85 -28.01
C GLY A 20 -32.59 19.61 -27.04
N ARG A 21 -33.00 20.80 -26.57
CA ARG A 21 -32.29 21.59 -25.54
C ARG A 21 -32.41 20.95 -24.15
N LEU A 22 -33.59 20.35 -23.80
CA LEU A 22 -33.79 19.72 -22.50
C LEU A 22 -32.94 18.43 -22.36
N LYS A 23 -32.79 17.65 -23.44
CA LYS A 23 -31.92 16.45 -23.45
C LYS A 23 -30.45 16.79 -23.30
N ARG A 24 -29.99 17.90 -23.86
CA ARG A 24 -28.58 18.34 -23.72
C ARG A 24 -28.28 18.87 -22.32
N MET A 25 -29.21 19.58 -21.68
CA MET A 25 -29.04 20.01 -20.27
C MET A 25 -29.02 18.82 -19.29
N LEU A 26 -29.88 17.82 -19.51
CA LEU A 26 -29.86 16.63 -18.65
C LEU A 26 -28.57 15.80 -18.79
N LEU A 27 -28.05 15.69 -20.01
CA LEU A 27 -26.81 15.00 -20.31
C LEU A 27 -25.58 15.71 -19.68
N CYS A 28 -25.52 17.04 -19.74
CA CYS A 28 -24.47 17.83 -19.11
C CYS A 28 -24.53 17.74 -17.58
N LEU A 29 -25.72 17.68 -16.97
CA LEU A 29 -25.86 17.54 -15.51
C LEU A 29 -25.36 16.17 -15.04
N CYS A 30 -25.62 15.09 -15.77
CA CYS A 30 -25.12 13.76 -15.46
C CYS A 30 -23.58 13.65 -15.55
N ILE A 31 -22.95 14.35 -16.50
CA ILE A 31 -21.49 14.34 -16.66
C ILE A 31 -20.80 15.09 -15.51
N VAL A 32 -21.38 16.20 -15.03
CA VAL A 32 -20.83 16.97 -13.91
C VAL A 32 -20.95 16.21 -12.58
N VAL A 33 -22.01 15.42 -12.38
CA VAL A 33 -22.16 14.59 -11.18
C VAL A 33 -21.24 13.38 -11.21
N LEU A 34 -20.92 12.83 -12.39
CA LEU A 34 -20.03 11.67 -12.52
C LEU A 34 -18.54 12.03 -12.37
N SER A 35 -18.15 13.27 -12.67
CA SER A 35 -16.76 13.75 -12.50
C SER A 35 -16.40 14.12 -11.05
N GLY A 36 -17.37 14.20 -10.15
CA GLY A 36 -17.14 14.48 -8.71
C GLY A 36 -16.73 13.28 -7.86
N LEU A 37 -16.74 12.05 -8.40
CA LEU A 37 -16.56 10.81 -7.63
C LEU A 37 -15.20 10.10 -7.81
N LEU A 38 -14.27 10.68 -8.56
CA LEU A 38 -12.95 10.07 -8.80
C LEU A 38 -11.80 10.93 -8.24
N HIS A 39 -11.95 11.46 -7.03
CA HIS A 39 -10.77 11.81 -6.25
C HIS A 39 -10.34 10.54 -5.51
N VAL A 40 -9.70 9.62 -6.22
CA VAL A 40 -8.77 8.68 -5.59
C VAL A 40 -7.61 9.55 -5.16
N SER A 41 -7.63 10.00 -3.90
CA SER A 41 -6.46 10.56 -3.27
C SER A 41 -5.36 9.50 -3.39
N ALA A 42 -4.25 9.82 -4.03
CA ALA A 42 -3.03 9.06 -3.88
C ALA A 42 -2.68 9.17 -2.40
N ASP A 43 -2.94 8.11 -1.66
CA ASP A 43 -2.84 8.13 -0.22
C ASP A 43 -1.38 7.90 0.16
N ALA A 44 -0.76 8.91 0.72
CA ALA A 44 0.45 8.84 1.51
C ALA A 44 0.38 7.69 2.54
N ILE A 45 1.52 7.33 3.13
CA ILE A 45 1.54 6.39 4.27
C ILE A 45 0.55 6.88 5.33
N ASP A 46 -0.57 6.19 5.47
CA ASP A 46 -1.62 6.59 6.39
C ASP A 46 -1.27 6.16 7.81
N VAL A 47 -0.94 7.16 8.64
CA VAL A 47 -0.60 6.96 10.05
C VAL A 47 -1.85 6.75 10.91
N HIS A 48 -3.00 7.28 10.48
CA HIS A 48 -4.28 7.17 11.15
C HIS A 48 -5.38 6.68 10.18
N PRO A 49 -5.36 5.41 9.79
CA PRO A 49 -6.28 4.89 8.79
C PRO A 49 -7.75 5.10 9.18
N ALA A 50 -8.56 5.52 8.21
CA ALA A 50 -10.00 5.66 8.38
C ALA A 50 -10.65 4.27 8.55
N ALA A 51 -11.83 4.22 9.21
CA ALA A 51 -12.54 2.98 9.44
C ALA A 51 -12.80 2.17 8.16
N GLN A 52 -13.09 2.84 7.04
CA GLN A 52 -13.28 2.20 5.74
C GLN A 52 -12.00 1.56 5.22
N GLN A 53 -10.85 2.20 5.36
CA GLN A 53 -9.54 1.66 4.95
C GLN A 53 -9.18 0.42 5.77
N ILE A 54 -9.44 0.44 7.09
CA ILE A 54 -9.24 -0.70 7.99
C ILE A 54 -10.07 -1.90 7.52
N GLN A 55 -11.38 -1.70 7.27
CA GLN A 55 -12.26 -2.77 6.81
C GLN A 55 -11.83 -3.32 5.43
N THR A 56 -11.41 -2.44 4.52
CA THR A 56 -10.90 -2.83 3.21
C THR A 56 -9.63 -3.67 3.34
N ALA A 57 -8.67 -3.27 4.18
CA ALA A 57 -7.44 -3.99 4.41
C ALA A 57 -7.69 -5.40 4.99
N LEU A 58 -8.58 -5.51 5.98
CA LEU A 58 -8.96 -6.79 6.58
C LEU A 58 -9.64 -7.71 5.55
N ALA A 59 -10.53 -7.16 4.72
CA ALA A 59 -11.20 -7.91 3.65
C ALA A 59 -10.20 -8.42 2.60
N GLN A 60 -9.28 -7.57 2.15
CA GLN A 60 -8.22 -7.94 1.21
C GLN A 60 -7.31 -9.05 1.76
N GLY A 61 -6.95 -8.98 3.03
CA GLY A 61 -6.16 -10.03 3.68
C GLY A 61 -6.88 -11.37 3.73
N LYS A 62 -8.17 -11.38 4.08
CA LYS A 62 -9.02 -12.56 4.08
C LYS A 62 -9.14 -13.16 2.66
N GLU A 63 -9.38 -12.33 1.66
CA GLU A 63 -9.46 -12.73 0.26
C GLU A 63 -8.13 -13.35 -0.24
N ALA A 64 -6.99 -12.75 0.13
CA ALA A 64 -5.67 -13.27 -0.21
C ALA A 64 -5.48 -14.70 0.34
N ALA A 65 -5.86 -14.95 1.59
CA ALA A 65 -5.81 -16.29 2.19
C ALA A 65 -6.69 -17.30 1.45
N GLN A 66 -7.91 -16.91 1.09
CA GLN A 66 -8.85 -17.77 0.32
C GLN A 66 -8.29 -18.16 -1.06
N LYS A 67 -7.50 -17.27 -1.66
CA LYS A 67 -6.83 -17.51 -2.94
C LYS A 67 -5.45 -18.19 -2.80
N GLY A 68 -5.04 -18.57 -1.59
CA GLY A 68 -3.73 -19.15 -1.32
C GLY A 68 -2.56 -18.22 -1.60
N LEU A 69 -2.78 -16.90 -1.55
CA LEU A 69 -1.76 -15.90 -1.83
C LEU A 69 -0.93 -15.60 -0.58
N SER A 70 0.38 -15.36 -0.79
CA SER A 70 1.30 -15.04 0.30
C SER A 70 1.01 -13.66 0.92
N PRO A 71 1.11 -13.52 2.27
CA PRO A 71 0.93 -12.24 2.97
C PRO A 71 1.91 -11.15 2.52
N ASP A 72 3.10 -11.51 2.04
CA ASP A 72 4.14 -10.57 1.61
C ASP A 72 3.78 -9.76 0.35
N ARG A 73 2.68 -10.09 -0.31
CA ARG A 73 2.11 -9.31 -1.41
C ARG A 73 1.68 -7.90 -1.00
N PHE A 74 1.40 -7.70 0.29
CA PHE A 74 1.00 -6.40 0.84
C PHE A 74 2.18 -5.51 1.22
N TYR A 75 3.42 -6.02 1.13
CA TYR A 75 4.61 -5.23 1.42
C TYR A 75 4.90 -4.25 0.29
N VAL A 76 5.23 -3.02 0.64
CA VAL A 76 5.73 -2.03 -0.30
C VAL A 76 7.20 -2.33 -0.58
N ARG A 77 7.48 -2.85 -1.77
CA ARG A 77 8.82 -3.28 -2.16
C ARG A 77 9.60 -2.14 -2.79
N PHE A 78 10.91 -2.11 -2.56
CA PHE A 78 11.84 -1.18 -3.17
C PHE A 78 13.16 -1.86 -3.52
N GLY A 79 13.96 -1.18 -4.36
CA GLY A 79 15.17 -1.76 -4.94
C GLY A 79 14.89 -2.57 -6.19
N VAL A 80 15.93 -3.11 -6.80
CA VAL A 80 15.84 -3.87 -8.05
C VAL A 80 15.45 -5.31 -7.78
N ALA A 81 14.65 -5.90 -8.65
CA ALA A 81 14.24 -7.31 -8.57
C ALA A 81 15.37 -8.25 -9.06
N ASP A 82 16.60 -8.04 -8.59
CA ASP A 82 17.77 -8.86 -8.87
C ASP A 82 18.10 -9.72 -7.65
N GLU A 83 18.67 -10.90 -7.86
CA GLU A 83 18.97 -11.86 -6.80
C GLU A 83 20.20 -11.50 -5.97
N VAL A 84 21.08 -10.66 -6.51
CA VAL A 84 22.36 -10.26 -5.89
C VAL A 84 22.48 -8.76 -5.64
N GLN A 85 21.43 -8.00 -5.89
CA GLN A 85 21.35 -6.58 -5.56
C GLN A 85 20.55 -6.34 -4.30
N SER A 86 20.98 -5.33 -3.53
CA SER A 86 20.29 -4.92 -2.32
C SER A 86 18.86 -4.47 -2.64
N LYS A 87 17.91 -4.92 -1.82
CA LYS A 87 16.48 -4.66 -1.96
C LYS A 87 15.78 -4.76 -0.62
N GLY A 88 14.57 -4.27 -0.56
CA GLY A 88 13.83 -4.32 0.69
C GLY A 88 12.33 -4.13 0.52
N PHE A 89 11.68 -4.00 1.65
CA PHE A 89 10.27 -3.66 1.74
C PHE A 89 10.00 -2.87 3.03
N LEU A 90 8.91 -2.15 3.01
CA LEU A 90 8.33 -1.55 4.22
C LEU A 90 6.91 -2.06 4.45
N ILE A 91 6.47 -1.97 5.70
CA ILE A 91 5.14 -2.38 6.12
C ILE A 91 4.46 -1.18 6.77
N THR A 92 3.43 -0.65 6.09
CA THR A 92 2.53 0.38 6.62
C THR A 92 1.50 -0.23 7.57
N LYS A 93 0.74 0.58 8.31
CA LYS A 93 -0.38 0.09 9.15
C LYS A 93 -1.42 -0.66 8.32
N ILE A 94 -1.78 -0.14 7.15
CA ILE A 94 -2.72 -0.78 6.22
C ILE A 94 -2.20 -2.13 5.76
N ALA A 95 -0.93 -2.19 5.33
CA ALA A 95 -0.30 -3.45 4.95
C ALA A 95 -0.26 -4.45 6.12
N ALA A 96 0.06 -3.99 7.33
CA ALA A 96 0.09 -4.82 8.53
C ALA A 96 -1.28 -5.43 8.86
N LEU A 97 -2.37 -4.67 8.70
CA LEU A 97 -3.74 -5.18 8.86
C LEU A 97 -4.08 -6.28 7.84
N SER A 98 -3.71 -6.07 6.56
CA SER A 98 -3.91 -7.08 5.52
C SER A 98 -3.09 -8.35 5.78
N VAL A 99 -1.85 -8.19 6.22
CA VAL A 99 -0.97 -9.32 6.61
C VAL A 99 -1.55 -10.08 7.81
N LEU A 100 -1.99 -9.38 8.86
CA LEU A 100 -2.64 -9.96 10.02
C LEU A 100 -3.86 -10.78 9.61
N ALA A 101 -4.76 -10.18 8.83
CA ALA A 101 -5.97 -10.85 8.35
C ALA A 101 -5.66 -12.09 7.51
N THR A 102 -4.62 -12.03 6.66
CA THR A 102 -4.19 -13.18 5.86
C THR A 102 -3.69 -14.32 6.76
N HIS A 103 -2.80 -14.03 7.71
CA HIS A 103 -2.27 -15.04 8.63
C HIS A 103 -3.37 -15.68 9.50
N MET A 104 -4.33 -14.89 9.98
CA MET A 104 -5.44 -15.41 10.77
C MET A 104 -6.36 -16.28 9.92
N ALA A 105 -6.72 -15.82 8.71
CA ALA A 105 -7.59 -16.57 7.80
C ALA A 105 -6.98 -17.90 7.34
N LEU A 106 -5.66 -17.96 7.10
CA LEU A 106 -4.95 -19.22 6.80
C LEU A 106 -5.04 -20.26 7.93
N ARG A 107 -5.34 -19.82 9.17
CA ARG A 107 -5.57 -20.68 10.34
C ARG A 107 -7.05 -20.91 10.63
N GLY A 108 -7.96 -20.42 9.75
CA GLY A 108 -9.40 -20.49 9.97
C GLY A 108 -9.94 -19.51 11.02
N LEU A 109 -9.14 -18.47 11.37
CA LEU A 109 -9.46 -17.47 12.38
C LEU A 109 -9.76 -16.12 11.73
N GLN A 110 -10.28 -15.19 12.55
CA GLN A 110 -10.44 -13.77 12.17
C GLN A 110 -9.74 -12.90 13.21
N PRO A 111 -9.15 -11.76 12.79
CA PRO A 111 -8.59 -10.79 13.73
C PRO A 111 -9.65 -10.31 14.73
N SER A 112 -9.32 -10.32 16.01
CA SER A 112 -10.13 -9.70 17.05
C SER A 112 -9.98 -8.18 17.00
N GLN A 113 -10.89 -7.46 17.68
CA GLN A 113 -10.75 -6.01 17.84
C GLN A 113 -9.43 -5.65 18.55
N ALA A 114 -8.98 -6.45 19.50
CA ALA A 114 -7.71 -6.24 20.21
C ALA A 114 -6.51 -6.36 19.26
N ASP A 115 -6.51 -7.36 18.35
CA ASP A 115 -5.44 -7.52 17.36
C ASP A 115 -5.37 -6.32 16.41
N VAL A 116 -6.53 -5.83 15.94
CA VAL A 116 -6.62 -4.64 15.08
C VAL A 116 -6.11 -3.41 15.82
N THR A 117 -6.57 -3.19 17.06
CA THR A 117 -6.14 -2.07 17.91
C THR A 117 -4.64 -2.08 18.12
N GLN A 118 -4.04 -3.23 18.40
CA GLN A 118 -2.59 -3.37 18.56
C GLN A 118 -1.81 -2.90 17.33
N VAL A 119 -2.29 -3.20 16.12
CA VAL A 119 -1.66 -2.71 14.87
C VAL A 119 -1.82 -1.20 14.73
N LEU A 120 -3.02 -0.67 15.02
CA LEU A 120 -3.33 0.76 14.86
C LEU A 120 -2.60 1.64 15.88
N GLU A 121 -2.42 1.16 17.10
CA GLU A 121 -1.67 1.85 18.17
C GLU A 121 -0.15 1.76 17.96
N GLY A 122 0.32 0.89 17.09
CA GLY A 122 1.74 0.81 16.73
C GLY A 122 2.28 2.16 16.25
N ASN A 123 3.33 2.66 16.88
CA ASN A 123 3.89 3.99 16.61
C ASN A 123 5.04 3.96 15.60
N THR A 124 5.40 2.79 15.07
CA THR A 124 6.55 2.63 14.20
C THR A 124 6.20 1.97 12.87
N MET A 125 6.88 2.40 11.82
CA MET A 125 6.93 1.74 10.53
C MET A 125 8.14 0.82 10.48
N LEU A 126 7.95 -0.41 10.02
CA LEU A 126 9.04 -1.38 9.85
C LEU A 126 9.56 -1.36 8.43
N ILE A 127 10.89 -1.28 8.30
CA ILE A 127 11.62 -1.43 7.04
C ILE A 127 12.58 -2.61 7.16
N SER A 128 12.55 -3.50 6.19
CA SER A 128 13.46 -4.65 6.10
C SER A 128 14.21 -4.62 4.78
N THR A 129 15.53 -4.73 4.84
CA THR A 129 16.39 -4.80 3.66
C THR A 129 17.20 -6.09 3.64
N VAL A 130 17.51 -6.55 2.46
CA VAL A 130 18.54 -7.57 2.21
C VAL A 130 19.72 -6.87 1.57
N ILE A 131 20.87 -6.96 2.21
CA ILE A 131 22.14 -6.42 1.73
C ILE A 131 23.13 -7.54 1.45
N PHE A 132 24.16 -7.26 0.66
CA PHE A 132 25.13 -8.26 0.19
C PHE A 132 26.55 -7.85 0.55
N GLY A 133 27.40 -8.86 0.81
CA GLY A 133 28.80 -8.67 1.17
C GLY A 133 29.65 -9.89 0.91
N ASN A 134 30.93 -9.80 1.25
CA ASN A 134 31.90 -10.86 0.95
C ASN A 134 32.44 -11.59 2.19
N THR A 135 32.04 -11.18 3.38
CA THR A 135 32.43 -11.81 4.66
C THR A 135 31.19 -12.26 5.43
N LEU A 136 31.33 -13.25 6.31
CA LEU A 136 30.23 -13.81 7.08
C LEU A 136 29.60 -12.82 8.08
N ASN A 137 30.38 -11.86 8.52
CA ASN A 137 29.99 -10.89 9.54
C ASN A 137 29.83 -9.46 8.98
N PHE A 138 29.70 -9.29 7.65
CA PHE A 138 29.67 -7.97 7.03
C PHE A 138 28.51 -7.10 7.50
N ALA A 139 27.42 -7.72 7.96
CA ALA A 139 26.21 -7.02 8.43
C ALA A 139 26.21 -6.73 9.94
N VAL A 140 27.23 -7.18 10.68
CA VAL A 140 27.36 -6.84 12.11
C VAL A 140 27.53 -5.34 12.24
N ASP A 141 26.80 -4.72 13.18
CA ASP A 141 26.75 -3.27 13.41
C ASP A 141 26.23 -2.44 12.23
N SER A 142 25.46 -3.10 11.33
CA SER A 142 24.75 -2.38 10.28
C SER A 142 23.76 -1.39 10.87
N TYR A 143 23.60 -0.26 10.18
CA TYR A 143 22.70 0.81 10.56
C TYR A 143 21.84 1.22 9.37
N MET A 144 20.67 1.81 9.64
CA MET A 144 19.75 2.28 8.60
C MET A 144 19.20 3.65 8.99
N VAL A 145 19.11 4.57 8.04
CA VAL A 145 18.49 5.89 8.23
C VAL A 145 17.48 6.16 7.11
N LEU A 146 16.55 7.08 7.39
CA LEU A 146 15.74 7.73 6.36
C LEU A 146 16.27 9.16 6.16
N ASN A 147 16.35 9.60 4.91
CA ASN A 147 16.70 10.97 4.57
C ASN A 147 15.53 11.60 3.80
N GLN A 148 15.05 12.74 4.27
CA GLN A 148 13.99 13.55 3.66
C GLN A 148 14.50 14.99 3.47
N GLY A 149 14.94 15.31 2.26
CA GLY A 149 15.70 16.53 2.01
C GLY A 149 16.99 16.54 2.84
N GLU A 150 17.17 17.56 3.66
CA GLU A 150 18.33 17.70 4.55
C GLU A 150 18.15 16.99 5.91
N LYS A 151 16.94 16.47 6.21
CA LYS A 151 16.65 15.83 7.48
C LYS A 151 17.03 14.35 7.44
N THR A 152 17.92 13.95 8.35
CA THR A 152 18.22 12.54 8.63
C THR A 152 17.39 12.07 9.82
N ILE A 153 16.66 10.97 9.64
CA ILE A 153 15.80 10.36 10.64
C ILE A 153 16.43 9.05 11.09
N ASN A 154 16.70 8.97 12.36
CA ASN A 154 17.28 7.78 12.99
C ASN A 154 16.18 6.77 13.34
N PRO A 155 16.47 5.47 13.27
CA PRO A 155 15.54 4.44 13.69
C PRO A 155 15.40 4.38 15.21
N ALA A 156 14.21 4.00 15.69
CA ALA A 156 14.01 3.69 17.10
C ALA A 156 14.69 2.36 17.49
N ILE A 157 14.73 1.39 16.57
CA ILE A 157 15.35 0.09 16.77
C ILE A 157 15.98 -0.35 15.46
N VAL A 158 17.19 -0.94 15.53
CA VAL A 158 17.83 -1.65 14.41
C VAL A 158 18.15 -3.08 14.83
N ARG A 159 17.97 -4.01 13.93
CA ARG A 159 18.38 -5.41 14.05
C ARG A 159 19.06 -5.85 12.75
N PHE A 160 20.07 -6.68 12.88
CA PHE A 160 20.80 -7.22 11.74
C PHE A 160 21.13 -8.69 11.95
N ASP A 161 21.37 -9.42 10.87
CA ASP A 161 21.87 -10.78 10.95
C ASP A 161 23.34 -10.76 11.41
N ALA A 162 23.62 -11.26 12.59
CA ALA A 162 25.00 -11.35 13.12
C ALA A 162 25.87 -12.29 12.27
N ARG A 163 25.25 -13.24 11.58
CA ARG A 163 25.90 -14.16 10.64
C ARG A 163 25.12 -14.20 9.34
N ALA A 164 25.75 -13.77 8.28
CA ALA A 164 25.16 -13.73 6.94
C ALA A 164 24.98 -15.14 6.34
N ASN A 165 23.96 -15.28 5.50
CA ASN A 165 23.71 -16.48 4.73
C ASN A 165 24.46 -16.44 3.39
N ARG A 166 24.74 -17.60 2.79
CA ARG A 166 25.31 -17.68 1.44
C ARG A 166 24.35 -16.99 0.44
N SER A 167 24.91 -16.21 -0.49
CA SER A 167 24.15 -15.69 -1.62
C SER A 167 23.88 -16.78 -2.65
N VAL A 168 23.01 -16.52 -3.60
CA VAL A 168 22.71 -17.47 -4.71
C VAL A 168 23.90 -17.70 -5.65
N VAL A 169 24.86 -16.77 -5.68
CA VAL A 169 26.05 -16.86 -6.55
C VAL A 169 27.29 -17.38 -5.84
N TRP A 170 27.16 -17.77 -4.54
CA TRP A 170 28.28 -18.33 -3.80
C TRP A 170 28.98 -19.48 -4.59
N PRO A 171 30.31 -19.56 -4.63
CA PRO A 171 31.31 -18.78 -3.90
C PRO A 171 31.74 -17.47 -4.58
N LYS A 172 31.09 -17.07 -5.68
CA LYS A 172 31.40 -15.81 -6.38
C LYS A 172 30.88 -14.61 -5.56
N SER A 173 31.40 -13.42 -5.85
CA SER A 173 30.96 -12.15 -5.25
C SER A 173 29.61 -11.70 -5.84
N PRO A 174 28.71 -11.18 -4.98
CA PRO A 174 28.77 -11.11 -3.53
C PRO A 174 28.49 -12.48 -2.90
N ARG A 175 29.37 -12.91 -1.97
CA ARG A 175 29.32 -14.27 -1.39
C ARG A 175 28.17 -14.48 -0.41
N PHE A 176 27.79 -13.43 0.29
CA PHE A 176 26.84 -13.52 1.40
C PHE A 176 25.74 -12.49 1.27
N LYS A 177 24.60 -12.79 1.91
CA LYS A 177 23.45 -11.90 2.08
C LYS A 177 23.03 -11.88 3.53
N ALA A 178 22.56 -10.73 4.00
CA ALA A 178 22.08 -10.54 5.36
C ALA A 178 20.86 -9.60 5.38
N LYS A 179 20.04 -9.72 6.41
CA LYS A 179 18.93 -8.80 6.65
C LYS A 179 19.37 -7.70 7.63
N VAL A 180 18.91 -6.49 7.33
CA VAL A 180 18.89 -5.36 8.27
C VAL A 180 17.43 -4.91 8.38
N VAL A 181 16.93 -4.84 9.61
CA VAL A 181 15.55 -4.45 9.91
C VAL A 181 15.58 -3.26 10.83
N ALA A 182 14.88 -2.20 10.48
CA ALA A 182 14.78 -0.99 11.28
C ALA A 182 13.32 -0.60 11.50
N SER A 183 13.02 -0.01 12.66
CA SER A 183 11.73 0.57 12.98
C SER A 183 11.87 2.07 13.16
N PHE A 184 11.04 2.85 12.48
CA PHE A 184 11.05 4.31 12.51
C PHE A 184 9.74 4.82 13.10
N ASN A 185 9.82 5.76 14.07
CA ASN A 185 8.61 6.35 14.63
C ASN A 185 7.90 7.19 13.56
N TYR A 186 6.59 7.04 13.45
CA TYR A 186 5.77 7.85 12.54
C TYR A 186 5.84 9.34 12.82
N ALA A 187 6.13 9.74 14.07
CA ALA A 187 6.27 11.16 14.46
C ALA A 187 7.58 11.80 13.96
N ASP A 188 8.57 11.00 13.56
CA ASP A 188 9.91 11.50 13.24
C ASP A 188 10.07 11.82 11.74
N PHE A 189 9.18 11.36 10.87
CA PHE A 189 9.26 11.57 9.42
C PHE A 189 7.96 12.08 8.81
N ASP A 190 8.04 12.70 7.64
CA ASP A 190 6.87 13.11 6.85
C ASP A 190 6.37 11.90 6.02
N PRO A 191 5.13 11.42 6.23
CA PRO A 191 4.57 10.29 5.50
C PRO A 191 4.21 10.60 4.03
N LYS A 192 4.46 11.83 3.57
CA LYS A 192 4.21 12.28 2.18
C LYS A 192 5.47 12.66 1.42
N ALA A 193 6.62 12.64 2.09
CA ALA A 193 7.86 13.12 1.49
C ALA A 193 8.55 12.05 0.63
N LYS A 194 9.26 12.52 -0.39
CA LYS A 194 10.29 11.70 -1.05
C LYS A 194 11.37 11.36 -0.06
N THR A 195 11.67 10.08 0.06
CA THR A 195 12.52 9.55 1.10
C THR A 195 13.62 8.69 0.49
N SER A 196 14.84 8.85 0.95
CA SER A 196 15.93 7.91 0.70
C SER A 196 16.11 7.01 1.92
N ILE A 197 16.08 5.69 1.71
CA ILE A 197 16.40 4.68 2.71
C ILE A 197 17.87 4.31 2.50
N THR A 198 18.73 4.61 3.47
CA THR A 198 20.16 4.30 3.35
C THR A 198 20.57 3.30 4.43
N VAL A 199 21.20 2.21 4.01
CA VAL A 199 21.72 1.16 4.88
C VAL A 199 23.24 1.19 4.82
N TYR A 200 23.87 1.25 5.98
CA TYR A 200 25.30 1.22 6.18
C TYR A 200 25.72 -0.13 6.77
N PRO A 201 26.34 -1.03 6.00
CA PRO A 201 26.91 -2.26 6.54
C PRO A 201 28.07 -1.91 7.50
N GLY A 202 28.25 -2.69 8.58
CA GLY A 202 29.31 -2.44 9.55
C GLY A 202 30.73 -2.56 8.99
N THR A 203 30.90 -3.23 7.87
CA THR A 203 32.18 -3.28 7.15
C THR A 203 32.44 -2.10 6.22
N GLY A 204 31.53 -1.12 6.20
CA GLY A 204 31.61 0.07 5.34
C GLY A 204 30.83 -0.06 4.03
N GLY A 205 30.77 1.05 3.31
CA GLY A 205 29.92 1.22 2.13
C GLY A 205 28.49 1.57 2.48
N GLU A 206 27.64 1.68 1.48
CA GLU A 206 26.22 1.98 1.65
C GLU A 206 25.36 1.33 0.55
N SER A 207 24.08 1.16 0.88
CA SER A 207 23.05 0.83 -0.10
C SER A 207 21.89 1.81 0.09
N SER A 208 21.58 2.61 -0.94
CA SER A 208 20.54 3.63 -0.88
C SER A 208 19.42 3.32 -1.86
N PHE A 209 18.18 3.63 -1.43
CA PHE A 209 16.95 3.40 -2.20
C PHE A 209 16.09 4.65 -2.12
N SER A 210 15.65 5.16 -3.26
CA SER A 210 14.69 6.26 -3.32
C SER A 210 13.28 5.72 -3.40
N ILE A 211 12.38 6.28 -2.59
CA ILE A 211 10.97 5.93 -2.54
C ILE A 211 10.15 7.20 -2.30
N ASP A 212 9.02 7.33 -2.96
CA ASP A 212 8.07 8.40 -2.71
C ASP A 212 6.98 7.91 -1.77
N PHE A 213 6.95 8.40 -0.53
CA PHE A 213 5.96 7.98 0.44
C PHE A 213 4.55 8.47 0.09
N SER A 214 4.42 9.51 -0.74
CA SER A 214 3.12 9.98 -1.23
C SER A 214 2.45 9.02 -2.21
N GLU A 215 3.20 8.10 -2.81
CA GLU A 215 2.68 7.12 -3.79
C GLU A 215 2.34 5.77 -3.14
N ILE A 216 2.54 5.60 -1.83
CA ILE A 216 2.29 4.36 -1.11
C ILE A 216 0.84 4.32 -0.64
N GLN A 217 0.15 3.23 -0.99
CA GLN A 217 -1.22 2.94 -0.56
C GLN A 217 -1.26 1.95 0.62
#